data_2812428fbda3be5fa50d7df19d73ef2e
#
_entry.id   2812428fbda3be5fa50d7df19d73ef2e
#
_cell.length_a   1.000
_cell.length_b   1.000
_cell.length_c   1.000
_cell.angle_alpha   90.00
_cell.angle_beta   90.00
_cell.angle_gamma   90.00
#
_symmetry.space_group_name_H-M   'P 1'
#
loop_
_entity.id
_entity.type
_entity.pdbx_description
1 polymer ?
#
loop_
_entity_poly.entity_id
_entity_poly.type
_entity_poly.pdbx_seq_one_letter_code
_entity_poly.pdbx_strand_id
1 'polypeptide(L)'
;KENDERLGIVIFSDNAKYALESSGEYTQGAGGGALLIRRNPRLLEIPDCIGVSTTPVHDFFKPRREVSIRSVISNVLQLAQEAGQSVKKGLLDRMIRHLPKSTVRKLGIFAHGEEKVSVHRDDPVFDGQFSNLCYQNAVRQAFFDFTKKAVKCDRIDPRTDDPFTEQWSRIIMHLPYAYQAKRMFPDVFRHDREHTPMWNDVVDIIGHMPPRPETNDREA
;
A
#
# COMPACT_ATOMS: atom_id res chain seq x y z
N LYS A 1 33.75 -17.26 12.00
CA LYS A 1 32.76 -16.69 11.04
C LYS A 1 32.53 -17.76 10.01
N GLU A 2 31.43 -18.47 10.11
CA GLU A 2 31.02 -19.49 9.14
C GLU A 2 30.85 -18.83 7.77
N ASN A 3 31.39 -19.49 6.77
CA ASN A 3 31.25 -19.06 5.38
C ASN A 3 29.81 -19.38 4.94
N ASP A 4 28.92 -18.41 5.11
CA ASP A 4 27.50 -18.59 4.79
C ASP A 4 27.29 -18.39 3.27
N GLU A 5 27.29 -19.48 2.53
CA GLU A 5 27.05 -19.51 1.08
C GLU A 5 25.58 -19.70 0.71
N ARG A 6 24.67 -19.58 1.68
CA ARG A 6 23.24 -19.74 1.42
C ARG A 6 22.74 -18.73 0.39
N LEU A 7 21.89 -19.21 -0.49
CA LEU A 7 21.17 -18.41 -1.47
C LEU A 7 19.69 -18.37 -1.09
N GLY A 8 19.10 -17.21 -1.22
CA GLY A 8 17.66 -17.00 -1.06
C GLY A 8 17.06 -16.44 -2.34
N ILE A 9 15.83 -16.83 -2.65
CA ILE A 9 15.06 -16.22 -3.73
C ILE A 9 13.81 -15.61 -3.11
N VAL A 10 13.61 -14.30 -3.34
CA VAL A 10 12.38 -13.60 -3.02
C VAL A 10 11.60 -13.41 -4.31
N ILE A 11 10.40 -13.98 -4.35
CA ILE A 11 9.47 -13.81 -5.48
C ILE A 11 8.34 -12.89 -5.02
N PHE A 12 8.03 -11.91 -5.84
CA PHE A 12 6.92 -10.98 -5.60
C PHE A 12 6.11 -10.81 -6.87
N SER A 13 4.80 -10.69 -6.70
CA SER A 13 3.87 -10.37 -7.78
C SER A 13 2.66 -9.65 -7.22
N ASP A 14 2.11 -8.75 -8.01
CA ASP A 14 0.87 -8.06 -7.69
C ASP A 14 0.05 -7.84 -8.97
N ASN A 15 -1.26 -7.81 -8.80
CA ASN A 15 -2.22 -7.46 -9.82
C ASN A 15 -3.29 -6.55 -9.20
N ALA A 16 -2.98 -5.27 -9.17
CA ALA A 16 -3.87 -4.25 -8.65
C ALA A 16 -5.01 -3.97 -9.62
N LYS A 17 -6.24 -4.14 -9.16
CA LYS A 17 -7.48 -3.84 -9.90
C LYS A 17 -8.33 -2.88 -9.10
N TYR A 18 -8.92 -1.93 -9.81
CA TYR A 18 -9.83 -0.94 -9.25
C TYR A 18 -11.12 -0.89 -10.06
N ALA A 19 -12.18 -0.37 -9.46
CA ALA A 19 -13.41 -0.09 -10.19
C ALA A 19 -13.15 0.97 -11.27
N LEU A 20 -13.81 0.82 -12.41
CA LEU A 20 -13.79 1.84 -13.47
C LEU A 20 -14.27 3.19 -12.92
N GLU A 21 -13.70 4.28 -13.40
CA GLU A 21 -13.98 5.66 -12.98
C GLU A 21 -13.68 5.95 -11.50
N SER A 22 -12.99 5.02 -10.80
CA SER A 22 -12.52 5.27 -9.44
C SER A 22 -11.21 6.07 -9.44
N SER A 23 -10.93 6.75 -8.34
CA SER A 23 -9.68 7.48 -8.15
C SER A 23 -8.42 6.60 -8.20
N GLY A 24 -8.58 5.28 -8.04
CA GLY A 24 -7.50 4.30 -8.11
C GLY A 24 -7.22 3.76 -9.52
N GLU A 25 -8.10 4.01 -10.50
CA GLU A 25 -8.03 3.37 -11.82
C GLU A 25 -6.68 3.55 -12.52
N TYR A 26 -6.11 4.75 -12.49
CA TYR A 26 -4.80 4.99 -13.16
C TYR A 26 -3.61 4.43 -12.40
N THR A 27 -3.81 3.88 -11.23
CA THR A 27 -2.76 3.23 -10.43
C THR A 27 -2.80 1.72 -10.54
N GLN A 28 -3.77 1.19 -11.30
CA GLN A 28 -3.88 -0.25 -11.52
C GLN A 28 -2.79 -0.76 -12.45
N GLY A 29 -2.43 -2.02 -12.26
CA GLY A 29 -1.42 -2.67 -13.07
C GLY A 29 -1.10 -4.06 -12.57
N ALA A 30 -0.33 -4.79 -13.36
CA ALA A 30 0.17 -6.10 -12.99
C ALA A 30 1.67 -6.15 -13.15
N GLY A 31 2.35 -6.76 -12.21
CA GLY A 31 3.78 -6.93 -12.25
C GLY A 31 4.25 -8.09 -11.40
N GLY A 32 5.46 -8.55 -11.68
CA GLY A 32 6.11 -9.57 -10.89
C GLY A 32 7.61 -9.55 -11.09
N GLY A 33 8.32 -10.10 -10.13
CA GLY A 33 9.77 -10.20 -10.20
C GLY A 33 10.33 -11.22 -9.23
N ALA A 34 11.62 -11.44 -9.35
CA ALA A 34 12.37 -12.29 -8.45
C ALA A 34 13.73 -11.67 -8.14
N LEU A 35 14.14 -11.72 -6.89
CA LEU A 35 15.43 -11.26 -6.42
C LEU A 35 16.23 -12.44 -5.87
N LEU A 36 17.43 -12.62 -6.38
CA LEU A 36 18.40 -13.53 -5.79
C LEU A 36 19.16 -12.82 -4.68
N ILE A 37 19.01 -13.31 -3.46
CA ILE A 37 19.67 -12.77 -2.27
C ILE A 37 20.85 -13.66 -1.91
N ARG A 38 22.00 -13.05 -1.71
CA ARG A 38 23.24 -13.72 -1.32
C ARG A 38 24.13 -12.80 -0.49
N ARG A 39 25.04 -13.38 0.25
CA ARG A 39 26.18 -12.66 0.78
C ARG A 39 27.07 -12.16 -0.36
N ASN A 40 27.66 -11.01 -0.26
CA ASN A 40 28.45 -10.37 -1.32
C ASN A 40 27.66 -10.17 -2.63
N PRO A 41 26.63 -9.31 -2.63
CA PRO A 41 25.80 -9.06 -3.79
C PRO A 41 26.58 -8.32 -4.88
N ARG A 42 26.16 -8.48 -6.15
CA ARG A 42 26.80 -7.83 -7.30
C ARG A 42 26.14 -6.50 -7.70
N LEU A 43 24.84 -6.39 -7.49
CA LEU A 43 24.04 -5.28 -8.03
C LEU A 43 23.62 -4.27 -6.95
N LEU A 44 23.14 -4.77 -5.82
CA LEU A 44 22.60 -3.95 -4.74
C LEU A 44 22.96 -4.58 -3.40
N GLU A 45 23.56 -3.80 -2.52
CA GLU A 45 23.77 -4.17 -1.14
C GLU A 45 22.67 -3.58 -0.27
N ILE A 46 22.06 -4.41 0.59
CA ILE A 46 21.14 -3.95 1.63
C ILE A 46 21.93 -3.96 2.93
N PRO A 47 22.32 -2.78 3.46
CA PRO A 47 23.08 -2.71 4.70
C PRO A 47 22.18 -3.02 5.91
N ASP A 48 22.79 -3.27 7.05
CA ASP A 48 22.09 -3.52 8.32
C ASP A 48 21.34 -2.28 8.84
N CYS A 49 21.68 -1.10 8.31
CA CYS A 49 21.05 0.16 8.66
C CYS A 49 19.84 0.43 7.77
N ILE A 50 18.65 0.15 8.27
CA ILE A 50 17.39 0.33 7.56
C ILE A 50 16.45 1.16 8.41
N GLY A 51 15.88 2.22 7.83
CA GLY A 51 14.79 2.97 8.45
C GLY A 51 13.45 2.27 8.24
N VAL A 52 12.67 2.17 9.30
CA VAL A 52 11.38 1.49 9.28
C VAL A 52 10.31 2.36 9.91
N SER A 53 9.17 2.44 9.26
CA SER A 53 7.94 2.99 9.82
C SER A 53 6.81 1.99 9.63
N THR A 54 6.06 1.73 10.68
CA THR A 54 4.90 0.83 10.64
C THR A 54 3.77 1.45 11.43
N THR A 55 2.67 1.75 10.74
CA THR A 55 1.46 2.30 11.36
C THR A 55 0.25 1.58 10.77
N PRO A 56 -0.66 1.05 11.59
CA PRO A 56 -1.89 0.46 11.09
C PRO A 56 -2.81 1.57 10.57
N VAL A 57 -3.12 1.53 9.28
CA VAL A 57 -4.00 2.49 8.61
C VAL A 57 -5.01 1.77 7.71
N HIS A 58 -6.15 2.40 7.44
CA HIS A 58 -7.20 1.87 6.58
C HIS A 58 -7.43 2.81 5.39
N ASP A 59 -6.36 3.26 4.77
CA ASP A 59 -6.37 4.11 3.57
C ASP A 59 -6.71 3.31 2.30
N PHE A 60 -6.54 2.00 2.37
CA PHE A 60 -6.75 1.08 1.28
C PHE A 60 -7.22 -0.27 1.83
N PHE A 61 -8.45 -0.69 1.52
CA PHE A 61 -9.00 -1.94 2.03
C PHE A 61 -10.10 -2.51 1.13
N LYS A 62 -10.30 -3.82 1.21
CA LYS A 62 -11.44 -4.49 0.59
C LYS A 62 -12.57 -4.63 1.60
N PRO A 63 -13.65 -3.87 1.48
CA PRO A 63 -14.75 -3.96 2.43
C PRO A 63 -15.42 -5.33 2.39
N ARG A 64 -15.80 -5.82 3.56
CA ARG A 64 -16.65 -6.99 3.69
C ARG A 64 -18.10 -6.55 3.68
N ARG A 65 -18.92 -7.24 2.92
CA ARG A 65 -20.36 -7.08 2.91
C ARG A 65 -21.01 -8.37 3.33
N GLU A 66 -21.87 -8.33 4.33
CA GLU A 66 -22.72 -9.46 4.66
C GLU A 66 -23.97 -9.44 3.76
N VAL A 67 -24.19 -10.53 3.08
CA VAL A 67 -25.34 -10.68 2.18
C VAL A 67 -26.12 -11.90 2.64
N SER A 68 -27.42 -11.76 2.77
CA SER A 68 -28.30 -12.90 3.06
C SER A 68 -28.29 -13.88 1.90
N ILE A 69 -28.04 -15.17 2.16
CA ILE A 69 -28.11 -16.23 1.15
C ILE A 69 -29.51 -16.25 0.50
N ARG A 70 -30.53 -16.02 1.32
CA ARG A 70 -31.93 -15.92 0.83
C ARG A 70 -32.05 -14.78 -0.21
N SER A 71 -31.47 -13.61 0.05
CA SER A 71 -31.50 -12.49 -0.89
C SER A 71 -30.77 -12.80 -2.19
N VAL A 72 -29.58 -13.44 -2.10
CA VAL A 72 -28.81 -13.82 -3.30
C VAL A 72 -29.59 -14.79 -4.17
N ILE A 73 -30.12 -15.88 -3.57
CA ILE A 73 -30.89 -16.88 -4.32
C ILE A 73 -32.17 -16.25 -4.87
N SER A 74 -32.87 -15.40 -4.10
CA SER A 74 -34.06 -14.69 -4.56
C SER A 74 -33.76 -13.83 -5.79
N ASN A 75 -32.69 -13.06 -5.78
CA ASN A 75 -32.31 -12.24 -6.93
C ASN A 75 -31.96 -13.10 -8.16
N VAL A 76 -31.24 -14.20 -7.97
CA VAL A 76 -30.94 -15.14 -9.07
C VAL A 76 -32.22 -15.74 -9.68
N LEU A 77 -33.19 -16.14 -8.84
CA LEU A 77 -34.45 -16.66 -9.31
C LEU A 77 -35.29 -15.59 -10.01
N GLN A 78 -35.25 -14.36 -9.54
CA GLN A 78 -35.90 -13.22 -10.19
C GLN A 78 -35.30 -12.97 -11.58
N LEU A 79 -33.99 -12.90 -11.70
CA LEU A 79 -33.29 -12.75 -12.98
C LEU A 79 -33.63 -13.89 -13.95
N ALA A 80 -33.75 -15.14 -13.45
CA ALA A 80 -34.14 -16.26 -14.25
C ALA A 80 -35.61 -16.12 -14.78
N GLN A 81 -36.52 -15.58 -13.95
CA GLN A 81 -37.89 -15.29 -14.38
C GLN A 81 -37.94 -14.19 -15.44
N GLU A 82 -37.19 -13.10 -15.25
CA GLU A 82 -37.05 -12.00 -16.20
C GLU A 82 -36.45 -12.47 -17.54
N ALA A 83 -35.57 -13.49 -17.50
CA ALA A 83 -35.01 -14.16 -18.68
C ALA A 83 -35.99 -15.23 -19.28
N GLY A 84 -37.26 -15.26 -18.85
CA GLY A 84 -38.27 -16.16 -19.38
C GLY A 84 -38.21 -17.59 -18.83
N GLN A 85 -37.43 -17.86 -17.79
CA GLN A 85 -37.36 -19.19 -17.18
C GLN A 85 -38.51 -19.39 -16.17
N SER A 86 -39.13 -20.60 -16.20
CA SER A 86 -40.16 -20.94 -15.23
C SER A 86 -39.58 -21.29 -13.86
N VAL A 87 -39.84 -20.46 -12.87
CA VAL A 87 -39.41 -20.69 -11.48
C VAL A 87 -40.59 -21.23 -10.67
N LYS A 88 -40.45 -22.46 -10.15
CA LYS A 88 -41.51 -23.09 -9.36
C LYS A 88 -41.67 -22.40 -7.99
N LYS A 89 -42.95 -22.17 -7.59
CA LYS A 89 -43.27 -21.64 -6.25
C LYS A 89 -42.64 -22.51 -5.15
N GLY A 90 -41.98 -21.86 -4.16
CA GLY A 90 -41.31 -22.54 -3.06
C GLY A 90 -39.92 -23.12 -3.40
N LEU A 91 -39.38 -22.86 -4.59
CA LEU A 91 -38.05 -23.31 -4.97
C LEU A 91 -36.98 -22.68 -4.07
N LEU A 92 -37.11 -21.39 -3.74
CA LEU A 92 -36.21 -20.65 -2.83
C LEU A 92 -36.06 -21.35 -1.47
N ASP A 93 -37.19 -21.65 -0.80
CA ASP A 93 -37.18 -22.31 0.51
C ASP A 93 -36.64 -23.74 0.47
N ARG A 94 -36.84 -24.42 -0.66
CA ARG A 94 -36.26 -25.75 -0.88
C ARG A 94 -34.75 -25.68 -1.07
N MET A 95 -34.26 -24.75 -1.87
CA MET A 95 -32.83 -24.55 -2.10
C MET A 95 -32.12 -24.21 -0.80
N ILE A 96 -32.64 -23.28 -0.02
CA ILE A 96 -32.05 -22.87 1.27
C ILE A 96 -32.00 -24.06 2.25
N ARG A 97 -33.05 -24.85 2.38
CA ARG A 97 -33.07 -26.02 3.27
C ARG A 97 -32.08 -27.12 2.90
N HIS A 98 -31.74 -27.25 1.63
CA HIS A 98 -30.87 -28.31 1.13
C HIS A 98 -29.42 -27.84 0.87
N LEU A 99 -29.07 -26.58 1.24
CA LEU A 99 -27.67 -26.14 1.17
C LEU A 99 -26.79 -26.99 2.09
N PRO A 100 -25.78 -27.70 1.55
CA PRO A 100 -24.90 -28.51 2.37
C PRO A 100 -24.11 -27.61 3.34
N LYS A 101 -24.15 -27.95 4.63
CA LYS A 101 -23.37 -27.22 5.67
C LYS A 101 -21.89 -27.17 5.32
N SER A 102 -21.36 -28.18 4.63
CA SER A 102 -19.97 -28.22 4.15
C SER A 102 -19.68 -27.20 3.05
N THR A 103 -20.64 -26.91 2.17
CA THR A 103 -20.51 -25.91 1.10
C THR A 103 -20.52 -24.49 1.68
N VAL A 104 -21.40 -24.25 2.64
CA VAL A 104 -21.45 -23.00 3.41
C VAL A 104 -20.10 -22.71 4.09
N ARG A 105 -19.47 -23.73 4.66
CA ARG A 105 -18.16 -23.62 5.32
C ARG A 105 -17.00 -23.41 4.34
N LYS A 106 -17.02 -24.05 3.17
CA LYS A 106 -15.98 -23.91 2.13
C LYS A 106 -15.98 -22.55 1.45
N LEU A 107 -17.12 -21.87 1.40
CA LEU A 107 -17.25 -20.52 0.85
C LEU A 107 -16.86 -19.41 1.85
N GLY A 108 -16.29 -19.77 3.01
CA GLY A 108 -15.94 -18.79 4.05
C GLY A 108 -17.15 -18.18 4.75
N ILE A 109 -18.27 -18.87 4.71
CA ILE A 109 -19.54 -18.43 5.27
C ILE A 109 -19.58 -18.79 6.74
N PHE A 110 -19.41 -17.81 7.62
CA PHE A 110 -19.63 -17.98 9.06
C PHE A 110 -21.11 -17.72 9.36
N ALA A 111 -21.90 -18.79 9.37
CA ALA A 111 -23.28 -18.71 9.78
C ALA A 111 -23.38 -18.63 11.31
N HIS A 112 -23.52 -17.44 11.86
CA HIS A 112 -24.04 -17.26 13.21
C HIS A 112 -25.57 -17.10 13.11
N GLY A 113 -26.30 -18.20 13.21
CA GLY A 113 -27.75 -18.25 13.43
C GLY A 113 -28.66 -17.73 12.29
N GLU A 114 -28.17 -16.93 11.39
CA GLU A 114 -28.83 -16.48 10.17
C GLU A 114 -27.98 -16.82 8.96
N GLU A 115 -28.64 -17.17 7.84
CA GLU A 115 -28.02 -17.58 6.58
C GLU A 115 -27.35 -16.38 5.86
N LYS A 116 -26.27 -15.83 6.45
CA LYS A 116 -25.51 -14.73 5.89
C LYS A 116 -24.19 -15.20 5.30
N VAL A 117 -23.82 -14.64 4.17
CA VAL A 117 -22.53 -14.84 3.49
C VAL A 117 -21.73 -13.56 3.59
N SER A 118 -20.49 -13.65 4.05
CA SER A 118 -19.57 -12.55 3.94
C SER A 118 -18.93 -12.56 2.56
N VAL A 119 -19.25 -11.59 1.75
CA VAL A 119 -18.67 -11.39 0.42
C VAL A 119 -17.69 -10.25 0.47
N HIS A 120 -16.46 -10.50 0.02
CA HIS A 120 -15.51 -9.44 -0.20
C HIS A 120 -15.84 -8.73 -1.51
N ARG A 121 -15.75 -7.43 -1.52
CA ARG A 121 -15.76 -6.68 -2.75
C ARG A 121 -14.48 -7.00 -3.53
N ASP A 122 -14.58 -7.26 -4.83
CA ASP A 122 -13.40 -7.52 -5.66
C ASP A 122 -12.50 -6.30 -5.76
N ASP A 123 -13.12 -5.12 -5.84
CA ASP A 123 -12.42 -3.87 -5.94
C ASP A 123 -12.19 -3.26 -4.55
N PRO A 124 -10.98 -2.78 -4.25
CA PRO A 124 -10.70 -2.08 -3.01
C PRO A 124 -11.37 -0.71 -2.98
N VAL A 125 -11.66 -0.25 -1.77
CA VAL A 125 -11.94 1.17 -1.49
C VAL A 125 -10.62 1.87 -1.20
N PHE A 126 -10.46 3.05 -1.77
CA PHE A 126 -9.25 3.83 -1.69
C PHE A 126 -9.59 5.30 -1.39
N ASP A 127 -9.03 5.83 -0.31
CA ASP A 127 -9.04 7.25 -0.02
C ASP A 127 -7.70 7.86 -0.44
N GLY A 128 -7.68 8.49 -1.62
CA GLY A 128 -6.45 8.99 -2.22
C GLY A 128 -5.77 10.10 -1.42
N GLN A 129 -6.53 10.96 -0.79
CA GLN A 129 -5.98 12.06 0.03
C GLN A 129 -5.39 11.51 1.33
N PHE A 130 -6.13 10.66 2.01
CA PHE A 130 -5.68 10.03 3.23
C PHE A 130 -4.48 9.11 2.99
N SER A 131 -4.48 8.35 1.90
CA SER A 131 -3.36 7.48 1.51
C SER A 131 -2.09 8.29 1.23
N ASN A 132 -2.17 9.43 0.56
CA ASN A 132 -1.03 10.31 0.35
C ASN A 132 -0.45 10.81 1.67
N LEU A 133 -1.30 11.22 2.61
CA LEU A 133 -0.87 11.64 3.95
C LEU A 133 -0.20 10.49 4.71
N CYS A 134 -0.78 9.29 4.67
CA CYS A 134 -0.20 8.10 5.28
C CYS A 134 1.18 7.78 4.70
N TYR A 135 1.31 7.82 3.37
CA TYR A 135 2.57 7.58 2.68
C TYR A 135 3.64 8.62 3.06
N GLN A 136 3.31 9.92 3.02
CA GLN A 136 4.22 10.99 3.41
C GLN A 136 4.71 10.83 4.86
N ASN A 137 3.79 10.57 5.78
CA ASN A 137 4.14 10.35 7.18
C ASN A 137 5.02 9.11 7.36
N ALA A 138 4.74 8.02 6.66
CA ALA A 138 5.52 6.80 6.72
C ALA A 138 6.95 7.00 6.19
N VAL A 139 7.11 7.68 5.05
CA VAL A 139 8.43 8.00 4.47
C VAL A 139 9.22 8.88 5.43
N ARG A 140 8.63 9.94 5.96
CA ARG A 140 9.27 10.84 6.92
C ARG A 140 9.72 10.09 8.19
N GLN A 141 8.85 9.28 8.78
CA GLN A 141 9.19 8.51 9.97
C GLN A 141 10.29 7.47 9.71
N ALA A 142 10.24 6.80 8.54
CA ALA A 142 11.28 5.87 8.13
C ALA A 142 12.64 6.59 7.92
N PHE A 143 12.62 7.79 7.36
CA PHE A 143 13.82 8.60 7.24
C PHE A 143 14.38 8.99 8.61
N PHE A 144 13.55 9.41 9.56
CA PHE A 144 13.98 9.70 10.94
C PHE A 144 14.58 8.48 11.65
N ASP A 145 13.93 7.32 11.50
CA ASP A 145 14.45 6.10 12.09
C ASP A 145 15.79 5.71 11.47
N PHE A 146 15.90 5.86 10.14
CA PHE A 146 17.14 5.63 9.42
C PHE A 146 18.29 6.54 9.90
N THR A 147 18.07 7.85 9.97
CA THR A 147 19.12 8.79 10.39
C THR A 147 19.62 8.50 11.80
N LYS A 148 18.73 8.17 12.74
CA LYS A 148 19.11 7.76 14.10
C LYS A 148 19.96 6.48 14.14
N LYS A 149 19.63 5.52 13.27
CA LYS A 149 20.38 4.26 13.16
C LYS A 149 21.71 4.46 12.43
N ALA A 150 21.73 5.30 11.41
CA ALA A 150 22.90 5.55 10.60
C ALA A 150 24.04 6.16 11.42
N VAL A 151 23.74 7.04 12.37
CA VAL A 151 24.73 7.54 13.34
C VAL A 151 25.31 6.40 14.19
N LYS A 152 24.47 5.47 14.67
CA LYS A 152 24.93 4.33 15.47
C LYS A 152 25.74 3.29 14.69
N CYS A 153 25.52 3.24 13.37
CA CYS A 153 26.20 2.31 12.46
C CYS A 153 27.44 2.95 11.78
N ASP A 154 27.90 4.11 12.24
CA ASP A 154 29.02 4.88 11.64
C ASP A 154 28.82 5.18 10.14
N ARG A 155 27.56 5.32 9.72
CA ARG A 155 27.19 5.68 8.34
C ARG A 155 27.03 7.19 8.14
N ILE A 156 26.83 7.91 9.22
CA ILE A 156 26.76 9.37 9.29
C ILE A 156 27.67 9.82 10.42
N ASP A 157 28.52 10.80 10.16
CA ASP A 157 29.27 11.47 11.22
C ASP A 157 28.37 12.57 11.86
N PRO A 158 27.96 12.41 13.13
CA PRO A 158 27.09 13.39 13.79
C PRO A 158 27.79 14.73 14.05
N ARG A 159 29.09 14.83 13.79
CA ARG A 159 29.89 16.06 13.96
C ARG A 159 29.91 16.93 12.69
N THR A 160 29.42 16.42 11.58
CA THR A 160 29.27 17.20 10.35
C THR A 160 27.88 17.77 10.26
N ASP A 161 27.76 19.02 9.83
CA ASP A 161 26.49 19.67 9.53
C ASP A 161 26.04 19.38 8.10
N ASP A 162 26.72 18.48 7.39
CA ASP A 162 26.42 18.14 6.02
C ASP A 162 25.12 17.33 5.95
N PRO A 163 24.17 17.73 5.10
CA PRO A 163 22.95 16.98 4.89
C PRO A 163 23.24 15.57 4.40
N PHE A 164 22.57 14.59 4.96
CA PHE A 164 22.77 13.20 4.57
C PHE A 164 22.39 12.92 3.12
N THR A 165 21.40 13.64 2.60
CA THR A 165 20.95 13.52 1.21
C THR A 165 22.01 13.97 0.18
N GLU A 166 23.03 14.72 0.58
CA GLU A 166 24.16 15.07 -0.30
C GLU A 166 25.03 13.86 -0.68
N GLN A 167 25.02 12.83 0.14
CA GLN A 167 25.78 11.61 -0.09
C GLN A 167 25.08 10.64 -1.04
N TRP A 168 23.81 10.93 -1.42
CA TRP A 168 23.03 10.05 -2.26
C TRP A 168 23.29 10.27 -3.75
N SER A 169 23.79 9.27 -4.42
CA SER A 169 23.93 9.30 -5.88
C SER A 169 22.64 8.91 -6.61
N ARG A 170 21.73 8.23 -5.95
CA ARG A 170 20.44 7.78 -6.52
C ARG A 170 19.38 7.69 -5.44
N ILE A 171 18.15 8.01 -5.82
CA ILE A 171 16.94 7.85 -5.00
C ILE A 171 15.97 6.95 -5.77
N ILE A 172 15.56 5.88 -5.14
CA ILE A 172 14.58 4.94 -5.70
C ILE A 172 13.36 4.95 -4.78
N MET A 173 12.20 5.27 -5.33
CA MET A 173 10.95 5.34 -4.58
C MET A 173 9.90 4.42 -5.20
N HIS A 174 9.05 3.87 -4.35
CA HIS A 174 7.80 3.27 -4.80
C HIS A 174 6.90 4.34 -5.41
N LEU A 175 6.41 4.10 -6.62
CA LEU A 175 5.60 5.05 -7.38
C LEU A 175 4.21 4.46 -7.66
N PRO A 176 3.21 4.68 -6.81
CA PRO A 176 1.83 4.38 -7.14
C PRO A 176 1.37 5.14 -8.39
N TYR A 177 1.87 6.36 -8.57
CA TYR A 177 1.70 7.17 -9.77
C TYR A 177 2.91 8.12 -9.98
N ALA A 178 3.06 8.65 -11.20
CA ALA A 178 4.28 9.32 -11.64
C ALA A 178 4.76 10.50 -10.76
N TYR A 179 3.84 11.23 -10.14
CA TYR A 179 4.16 12.41 -9.33
C TYR A 179 4.38 12.10 -7.85
N GLN A 180 4.20 10.87 -7.40
CA GLN A 180 4.29 10.53 -5.97
C GLN A 180 5.64 10.89 -5.36
N ALA A 181 6.74 10.53 -6.02
CA ALA A 181 8.09 10.85 -5.53
C ALA A 181 8.34 12.37 -5.44
N LYS A 182 7.87 13.12 -6.43
CA LYS A 182 8.02 14.59 -6.45
C LYS A 182 7.30 15.26 -5.29
N ARG A 183 6.18 14.68 -4.83
CA ARG A 183 5.42 15.20 -3.68
C ARG A 183 6.03 14.81 -2.35
N MET A 184 6.68 13.65 -2.27
CA MET A 184 7.18 13.11 -1.00
C MET A 184 8.62 13.54 -0.70
N PHE A 185 9.44 13.67 -1.73
CA PHE A 185 10.86 13.99 -1.56
C PHE A 185 11.13 15.37 -0.93
N PRO A 186 10.38 16.44 -1.25
CA PRO A 186 10.60 17.75 -0.62
C PRO A 186 10.52 17.74 0.91
N ASP A 187 9.68 16.88 1.49
CA ASP A 187 9.57 16.76 2.95
C ASP A 187 10.84 16.12 3.56
N VAL A 188 11.39 15.11 2.91
CA VAL A 188 12.68 14.49 3.29
C VAL A 188 13.82 15.48 3.12
N PHE A 189 13.89 16.14 1.97
CA PHE A 189 14.91 17.12 1.64
C PHE A 189 14.92 18.29 2.64
N ARG A 190 13.75 18.85 2.92
CA ARG A 190 13.60 19.93 3.90
C ARG A 190 14.08 19.48 5.27
N HIS A 191 13.60 18.33 5.73
CA HIS A 191 13.92 17.84 7.07
C HIS A 191 15.43 17.65 7.25
N ASP A 192 16.12 17.18 6.22
CA ASP A 192 17.55 16.94 6.22
C ASP A 192 18.37 18.25 6.23
N ARG A 193 17.79 19.37 5.74
CA ARG A 193 18.52 20.63 5.51
C ARG A 193 18.05 21.82 6.31
N GLU A 194 16.80 21.86 6.79
CA GLU A 194 16.22 23.07 7.39
C GLU A 194 16.98 23.59 8.61
N HIS A 195 17.86 22.77 9.19
CA HIS A 195 18.71 23.13 10.33
C HIS A 195 20.18 23.36 9.95
N THR A 196 20.49 23.33 8.67
CA THR A 196 21.86 23.53 8.15
C THR A 196 21.99 24.88 7.46
N PRO A 197 23.23 25.44 7.35
CA PRO A 197 23.46 26.67 6.58
C PRO A 197 22.99 26.57 5.12
N MET A 198 23.01 25.38 4.53
CA MET A 198 22.55 25.13 3.14
C MET A 198 21.08 25.44 2.92
N TRP A 199 20.26 25.53 3.98
CA TRP A 199 18.88 25.97 3.84
C TRP A 199 18.77 27.44 3.44
N ASN A 200 19.73 28.27 3.81
CA ASN A 200 19.75 29.65 3.39
C ASN A 200 19.87 29.79 1.86
N ASP A 201 20.67 28.92 1.22
CA ASP A 201 20.81 28.89 -0.23
C ASP A 201 19.46 28.58 -0.92
N VAL A 202 18.67 27.69 -0.32
CA VAL A 202 17.31 27.36 -0.82
C VAL A 202 16.39 28.57 -0.70
N VAL A 203 16.43 29.28 0.44
CA VAL A 203 15.63 30.48 0.67
C VAL A 203 16.05 31.59 -0.29
N ASP A 204 17.33 31.77 -0.51
CA ASP A 204 17.86 32.79 -1.43
C ASP A 204 17.46 32.53 -2.89
N ILE A 205 17.50 31.28 -3.32
CA ILE A 205 17.08 30.88 -4.67
C ILE A 205 15.58 31.11 -4.89
N ILE A 206 14.75 30.79 -3.89
CA ILE A 206 13.29 30.89 -3.97
C ILE A 206 12.82 32.33 -3.68
N GLY A 207 13.62 33.13 -2.96
CA GLY A 207 13.30 34.49 -2.55
C GLY A 207 12.36 34.63 -1.36
N HIS A 208 11.94 33.53 -0.78
CA HIS A 208 11.13 33.48 0.47
C HIS A 208 11.28 32.12 1.15
N MET A 209 10.88 32.05 2.41
CA MET A 209 10.82 30.77 3.13
C MET A 209 9.76 29.87 2.48
N PRO A 210 10.13 28.71 1.92
CA PRO A 210 9.13 27.82 1.30
C PRO A 210 8.16 27.32 2.35
N PRO A 211 6.84 27.29 2.04
CA PRO A 211 5.87 26.69 2.92
C PRO A 211 6.14 25.19 3.13
N ARG A 212 5.63 24.63 4.22
CA ARG A 212 5.68 23.16 4.35
C ARG A 212 4.75 22.55 3.30
N PRO A 213 5.24 21.59 2.49
CA PRO A 213 4.41 20.98 1.49
C PRO A 213 3.24 20.23 2.13
N GLU A 214 2.04 20.55 1.72
CA GLU A 214 0.85 19.79 2.05
C GLU A 214 0.61 18.72 0.97
N THR A 215 0.12 17.55 1.39
CA THR A 215 -0.07 16.40 0.50
C THR A 215 -0.98 16.67 -0.69
N ASN A 216 -1.86 17.64 -0.56
CA ASN A 216 -2.86 18.00 -1.57
C ASN A 216 -2.48 19.21 -2.42
N ASP A 217 -1.38 19.85 -2.10
CA ASP A 217 -0.91 20.98 -2.89
C ASP A 217 -0.36 20.46 -4.22
N ARG A 218 -0.99 20.88 -5.32
CA ARG A 218 -0.58 20.50 -6.68
C ARG A 218 0.57 21.34 -7.20
N GLU A 219 0.87 22.45 -6.55
CA GLU A 219 1.86 23.44 -6.95
C GLU A 219 3.15 23.37 -6.09
N ALA A 220 3.13 22.54 -5.04
CA ALA A 220 4.28 22.37 -4.15
C ALA A 220 5.40 21.47 -4.74
#